data_c1dd2aa4569b803c22f863992cc50272
#
_entry.id   c1dd2aa4569b803c22f863992cc50272
#
_cell.length_a   1.000
_cell.length_b   1.000
_cell.length_c   1.000
_cell.angle_alpha   90.00
_cell.angle_beta   90.00
_cell.angle_gamma   90.00
#
_symmetry.space_group_name_H-M   'P 1'
#
loop_
_entity.id
_entity.type
_entity.pdbx_description
1 polymer ?
#
loop_
_entity_poly.entity_id
_entity_poly.type
_entity_poly.pdbx_seq_one_letter_code
_entity_poly.pdbx_strand_id
1 'polypeptide(L)'
;MAARPKSNLTVEKYLAAYHGAQGRYELVDGNVLKMAAETAQHVRLKGRVFRALSAAVEKKKSDCEVFQDGMSIKISSDTAREPDVSVQCGKELDDSSMLLDKPLIVVEVVSPSSASRDEDRKLAEYFAVPSIMHYLIVWPNRAMCYHHKRIADNKILTTIIRSGKVEFDPPGISISFKDIFSEVDR
;
A
#
# COMPACT_ATOMS: atom_id res chain seq x y z
N MET A 1 7.10 -9.88 -29.94
CA MET A 1 6.09 -10.29 -28.91
C MET A 1 4.79 -9.56 -29.23
N ALA A 2 3.72 -10.28 -29.58
CA ALA A 2 2.43 -9.65 -29.87
C ALA A 2 1.88 -9.02 -28.60
N ALA A 3 1.50 -7.74 -28.66
CA ALA A 3 0.82 -7.05 -27.56
C ALA A 3 -0.48 -7.79 -27.25
N ARG A 4 -0.67 -8.20 -25.99
CA ARG A 4 -1.97 -8.70 -25.53
C ARG A 4 -3.03 -7.64 -25.84
N PRO A 5 -4.20 -8.01 -26.36
CA PRO A 5 -5.27 -7.05 -26.56
C PRO A 5 -5.60 -6.39 -25.21
N LYS A 6 -5.60 -5.06 -25.17
CA LYS A 6 -6.04 -4.31 -23.97
C LYS A 6 -7.48 -4.73 -23.67
N SER A 7 -7.71 -5.37 -22.53
CA SER A 7 -9.07 -5.49 -22.04
C SER A 7 -9.49 -4.09 -21.60
N ASN A 8 -10.57 -3.54 -22.14
CA ASN A 8 -11.08 -2.21 -21.75
C ASN A 8 -11.87 -2.31 -20.42
N LEU A 9 -11.33 -3.00 -19.41
CA LEU A 9 -12.02 -3.20 -18.15
C LEU A 9 -11.82 -1.95 -17.28
N THR A 10 -12.93 -1.36 -16.84
CA THR A 10 -12.89 -0.26 -15.87
C THR A 10 -12.83 -0.80 -14.45
N VAL A 11 -12.42 0.04 -13.50
CA VAL A 11 -12.34 -0.33 -12.07
C VAL A 11 -13.69 -0.83 -11.55
N GLU A 12 -14.79 -0.17 -11.92
CA GLU A 12 -16.14 -0.55 -11.50
C GLU A 12 -16.53 -1.95 -12.00
N LYS A 13 -16.26 -2.25 -13.26
CA LYS A 13 -16.50 -3.57 -13.86
C LYS A 13 -15.59 -4.62 -13.24
N TYR A 14 -14.34 -4.27 -12.97
CA TYR A 14 -13.39 -5.16 -12.31
C TYR A 14 -13.88 -5.55 -10.93
N LEU A 15 -14.24 -4.59 -10.08
CA LEU A 15 -14.73 -4.85 -8.73
C LEU A 15 -16.00 -5.70 -8.75
N ALA A 16 -16.96 -5.39 -9.64
CA ALA A 16 -18.17 -6.17 -9.78
C ALA A 16 -17.93 -7.63 -10.22
N ALA A 17 -16.92 -7.88 -11.05
CA ALA A 17 -16.63 -9.22 -11.58
C ALA A 17 -15.74 -10.07 -10.66
N TYR A 18 -14.84 -9.43 -9.87
CA TYR A 18 -13.83 -10.11 -9.07
C TYR A 18 -14.10 -10.04 -7.56
N HIS A 19 -15.15 -9.37 -7.12
CA HIS A 19 -15.59 -9.43 -5.73
C HIS A 19 -15.98 -10.86 -5.37
N GLY A 20 -15.29 -11.43 -4.35
CA GLY A 20 -15.50 -12.82 -3.94
C GLY A 20 -14.86 -13.88 -4.85
N ALA A 21 -14.14 -13.51 -5.89
CA ALA A 21 -13.38 -14.45 -6.71
C ALA A 21 -12.27 -15.13 -5.90
N GLN A 22 -11.95 -16.39 -6.24
CA GLN A 22 -10.85 -17.09 -5.59
C GLN A 22 -9.49 -16.50 -5.99
N GLY A 23 -8.79 -15.92 -5.00
CA GLY A 23 -7.47 -15.30 -5.17
C GLY A 23 -7.52 -13.78 -4.99
N ARG A 24 -6.34 -13.18 -5.05
CA ARG A 24 -6.14 -11.72 -5.01
C ARG A 24 -5.76 -11.24 -6.40
N TYR A 25 -6.27 -10.09 -6.79
CA TYR A 25 -6.08 -9.54 -8.12
C TYR A 25 -5.87 -8.02 -8.03
N GLU A 26 -5.20 -7.47 -9.03
CA GLU A 26 -5.12 -6.03 -9.29
C GLU A 26 -5.60 -5.75 -10.72
N LEU A 27 -6.08 -4.56 -10.97
CA LEU A 27 -6.39 -4.06 -12.31
C LEU A 27 -5.30 -3.09 -12.74
N VAL A 28 -4.65 -3.35 -13.86
CA VAL A 28 -3.56 -2.52 -14.38
C VAL A 28 -3.74 -2.30 -15.87
N ASP A 29 -3.93 -1.03 -16.29
CA ASP A 29 -4.21 -0.66 -17.67
C ASP A 29 -5.33 -1.52 -18.31
N GLY A 30 -6.42 -1.73 -17.58
CA GLY A 30 -7.56 -2.53 -17.99
C GLY A 30 -7.30 -4.04 -17.99
N ASN A 31 -6.16 -4.54 -17.52
CA ASN A 31 -5.82 -5.96 -17.45
C ASN A 31 -5.88 -6.45 -16.00
N VAL A 32 -6.53 -7.58 -15.78
CA VAL A 32 -6.56 -8.23 -14.48
C VAL A 32 -5.29 -9.04 -14.27
N LEU A 33 -4.55 -8.71 -13.23
CA LEU A 33 -3.34 -9.40 -12.82
C LEU A 33 -3.60 -10.19 -11.55
N LYS A 34 -3.34 -11.50 -11.59
CA LYS A 34 -3.38 -12.32 -10.38
C LYS A 34 -2.14 -12.09 -9.55
N MET A 35 -2.32 -11.79 -8.27
CA MET A 35 -1.23 -11.64 -7.32
C MET A 35 -0.62 -13.01 -6.98
N ALA A 36 0.70 -13.02 -6.78
CA ALA A 36 1.41 -14.25 -6.39
C ALA A 36 1.07 -14.65 -4.95
N ALA A 37 1.24 -15.93 -4.63
CA ALA A 37 1.19 -16.39 -3.25
C ALA A 37 2.32 -15.76 -2.43
N GLU A 38 2.02 -15.42 -1.19
CA GLU A 38 2.95 -14.75 -0.29
C GLU A 38 3.74 -15.75 0.56
N THR A 39 4.97 -15.39 0.88
CA THR A 39 5.78 -16.17 1.84
C THR A 39 5.38 -15.85 3.28
N ALA A 40 5.68 -16.76 4.22
CA ALA A 40 5.42 -16.53 5.64
C ALA A 40 6.14 -15.28 6.17
N GLN A 41 7.35 -14.95 5.66
CA GLN A 41 8.07 -13.73 6.00
C GLN A 41 7.28 -12.49 5.59
N HIS A 42 6.77 -12.46 4.36
CA HIS A 42 5.97 -11.36 3.83
C HIS A 42 4.71 -11.14 4.69
N VAL A 43 3.93 -12.20 4.95
CA VAL A 43 2.72 -12.14 5.78
C VAL A 43 3.00 -11.65 7.19
N ARG A 44 4.11 -12.11 7.82
CA ARG A 44 4.51 -11.64 9.16
C ARG A 44 4.83 -10.15 9.16
N LEU A 45 5.55 -9.67 8.17
CA LEU A 45 5.92 -8.25 8.07
C LEU A 45 4.71 -7.37 7.84
N LYS A 46 3.79 -7.73 6.94
CA LYS A 46 2.50 -7.04 6.79
C LYS A 46 1.77 -6.92 8.12
N GLY A 47 1.62 -8.06 8.82
CA GLY A 47 0.96 -8.09 10.13
C GLY A 47 1.64 -7.22 11.19
N ARG A 48 2.99 -7.09 11.16
CA ARG A 48 3.71 -6.19 12.07
C ARG A 48 3.47 -4.74 11.74
N VAL A 49 3.56 -4.38 10.47
CA VAL A 49 3.27 -3.00 9.99
C VAL A 49 1.84 -2.60 10.33
N PHE A 50 0.88 -3.48 10.04
CA PHE A 50 -0.53 -3.25 10.38
C PHE A 50 -0.71 -2.97 11.88
N ARG A 51 -0.18 -3.84 12.76
CA ARG A 51 -0.27 -3.65 14.21
C ARG A 51 0.40 -2.37 14.69
N ALA A 52 1.59 -2.06 14.15
CA ALA A 52 2.32 -0.85 14.51
C ALA A 52 1.56 0.42 14.14
N LEU A 53 0.98 0.48 12.93
CA LEU A 53 0.15 1.59 12.48
C LEU A 53 -1.14 1.69 13.29
N SER A 54 -1.84 0.57 13.54
CA SER A 54 -3.07 0.55 14.36
C SER A 54 -2.80 1.08 15.77
N ALA A 55 -1.75 0.61 16.43
CA ALA A 55 -1.37 1.10 17.76
C ALA A 55 -1.01 2.61 17.75
N ALA A 56 -0.36 3.10 16.67
CA ALA A 56 -0.02 4.51 16.54
C ALA A 56 -1.27 5.38 16.33
N VAL A 57 -2.24 4.92 15.53
CA VAL A 57 -3.54 5.58 15.29
C VAL A 57 -4.34 5.65 16.59
N GLU A 58 -4.48 4.53 17.31
CA GLU A 58 -5.17 4.46 18.59
C GLU A 58 -4.54 5.38 19.64
N LYS A 59 -3.21 5.33 19.78
CA LYS A 59 -2.47 6.20 20.72
C LYS A 59 -2.66 7.68 20.42
N LYS A 60 -2.72 8.06 19.15
CA LYS A 60 -2.94 9.44 18.72
C LYS A 60 -4.40 9.86 18.90
N LYS A 61 -5.33 8.92 19.01
CA LYS A 61 -6.79 9.15 18.95
C LYS A 61 -7.18 9.92 17.69
N SER A 62 -6.57 9.56 16.57
CA SER A 62 -6.89 10.15 15.28
C SER A 62 -8.14 9.50 14.69
N ASP A 63 -8.79 10.20 13.78
CA ASP A 63 -9.93 9.74 12.98
C ASP A 63 -9.47 8.90 11.78
N CYS A 64 -8.43 8.08 11.97
CA CYS A 64 -7.87 7.25 10.93
C CYS A 64 -8.19 5.78 11.17
N GLU A 65 -8.35 5.04 10.08
CA GLU A 65 -8.52 3.60 10.05
C GLU A 65 -7.35 2.95 9.31
N VAL A 66 -6.95 1.77 9.78
CA VAL A 66 -5.87 0.99 9.17
C VAL A 66 -6.44 -0.26 8.55
N PHE A 67 -6.14 -0.49 7.28
CA PHE A 67 -6.58 -1.65 6.51
C PHE A 67 -5.40 -2.52 6.13
N GLN A 68 -5.60 -3.84 6.16
CA GLN A 68 -4.63 -4.82 5.72
C GLN A 68 -5.28 -5.66 4.63
N ASP A 69 -4.67 -5.71 3.44
CA ASP A 69 -5.18 -6.43 2.27
C ASP A 69 -6.65 -6.12 1.89
N GLY A 70 -7.08 -6.57 0.73
CA GLY A 70 -8.48 -6.58 0.32
C GLY A 70 -9.08 -5.23 -0.06
N MET A 71 -8.52 -4.11 0.40
CA MET A 71 -9.01 -2.79 0.02
C MET A 71 -8.22 -2.27 -1.19
N SER A 72 -8.94 -1.85 -2.22
CA SER A 72 -8.31 -1.31 -3.43
C SER A 72 -8.19 0.21 -3.38
N ILE A 73 -7.18 0.74 -4.07
CA ILE A 73 -7.00 2.16 -4.35
C ILE A 73 -7.20 2.38 -5.84
N LYS A 74 -8.17 3.20 -6.20
CA LYS A 74 -8.40 3.59 -7.60
C LYS A 74 -7.35 4.61 -8.02
N ILE A 75 -6.50 4.24 -8.98
CA ILE A 75 -5.46 5.10 -9.54
C ILE A 75 -5.99 5.87 -10.74
N SER A 76 -6.68 5.18 -11.63
CA SER A 76 -7.29 5.73 -12.84
C SER A 76 -8.64 5.06 -13.13
N SER A 77 -9.23 5.30 -14.29
CA SER A 77 -10.46 4.60 -14.72
C SER A 77 -10.27 3.11 -14.95
N ASP A 78 -9.04 2.67 -15.24
CA ASP A 78 -8.68 1.31 -15.65
C ASP A 78 -7.52 0.71 -14.84
N THR A 79 -7.15 1.36 -13.72
CA THR A 79 -6.10 0.87 -12.82
C THR A 79 -6.56 1.00 -11.36
N ALA A 80 -6.52 -0.11 -10.64
CA ALA A 80 -6.74 -0.21 -9.20
C ALA A 80 -5.70 -1.14 -8.59
N ARG A 81 -5.06 -0.68 -7.50
CA ARG A 81 -4.03 -1.41 -6.75
C ARG A 81 -4.58 -1.88 -5.40
N GLU A 82 -4.08 -3.01 -4.93
CA GLU A 82 -4.38 -3.54 -3.61
C GLU A 82 -3.09 -3.55 -2.76
N PRO A 83 -2.85 -2.50 -1.93
CA PRO A 83 -1.65 -2.42 -1.10
C PRO A 83 -1.68 -3.42 0.05
N ASP A 84 -0.50 -3.76 0.57
CA ASP A 84 -0.35 -4.67 1.72
C ASP A 84 -0.92 -4.08 3.02
N VAL A 85 -0.72 -2.78 3.26
CA VAL A 85 -1.34 -2.03 4.36
C VAL A 85 -1.63 -0.60 3.88
N SER A 86 -2.74 -0.06 4.34
CA SER A 86 -3.12 1.33 4.04
C SER A 86 -3.74 2.01 5.25
N VAL A 87 -3.67 3.33 5.29
CA VAL A 87 -4.33 4.16 6.29
C VAL A 87 -5.17 5.21 5.59
N GLN A 88 -6.42 5.29 5.97
CA GLN A 88 -7.34 6.35 5.56
C GLN A 88 -7.74 7.16 6.78
N CYS A 89 -7.89 8.48 6.64
CA CYS A 89 -8.31 9.37 7.72
C CYS A 89 -9.54 10.17 7.32
N GLY A 90 -10.35 10.53 8.32
CA GLY A 90 -11.58 11.30 8.13
C GLY A 90 -12.82 10.44 8.19
N LYS A 91 -13.72 10.59 7.22
CA LYS A 91 -15.00 9.88 7.25
C LYS A 91 -14.79 8.35 7.22
N GLU A 92 -15.45 7.65 8.14
CA GLU A 92 -15.55 6.19 8.15
C GLU A 92 -16.10 5.66 6.82
N LEU A 93 -15.51 4.58 6.34
CA LEU A 93 -15.97 3.92 5.12
C LEU A 93 -17.28 3.16 5.38
N ASP A 94 -18.10 3.07 4.34
CA ASP A 94 -19.23 2.14 4.35
C ASP A 94 -18.73 0.69 4.39
N ASP A 95 -19.35 -0.16 5.21
CA ASP A 95 -18.95 -1.57 5.38
C ASP A 95 -18.93 -2.38 4.07
N SER A 96 -19.68 -1.94 3.06
CA SER A 96 -19.72 -2.56 1.74
C SER A 96 -18.64 -2.03 0.78
N SER A 97 -17.84 -1.04 1.20
CA SER A 97 -16.83 -0.42 0.34
C SER A 97 -15.70 -1.39 0.02
N MET A 98 -15.32 -1.46 -1.24
CA MET A 98 -14.15 -2.19 -1.73
C MET A 98 -12.99 -1.27 -2.10
N LEU A 99 -13.25 0.04 -2.09
CA LEU A 99 -12.29 1.09 -2.41
C LEU A 99 -12.06 1.99 -1.21
N LEU A 100 -10.81 2.38 -1.02
CA LEU A 100 -10.46 3.50 -0.15
C LEU A 100 -10.83 4.82 -0.83
N ASP A 101 -11.52 5.70 -0.10
CA ASP A 101 -11.95 7.01 -0.64
C ASP A 101 -10.78 8.02 -0.64
N LYS A 102 -10.10 8.14 0.49
CA LYS A 102 -9.00 9.09 0.70
C LYS A 102 -7.82 8.45 1.44
N PRO A 103 -7.16 7.43 0.83
CA PRO A 103 -5.98 6.84 1.44
C PRO A 103 -4.90 7.91 1.67
N LEU A 104 -4.30 7.92 2.85
CA LEU A 104 -3.27 8.87 3.26
C LEU A 104 -1.88 8.25 3.28
N ILE A 105 -1.79 7.00 3.77
CA ILE A 105 -0.56 6.22 3.85
C ILE A 105 -0.78 4.91 3.12
N VAL A 106 0.19 4.55 2.28
CA VAL A 106 0.25 3.27 1.57
C VAL A 106 1.53 2.55 1.95
N VAL A 107 1.45 1.25 2.19
CA VAL A 107 2.61 0.42 2.51
C VAL A 107 2.63 -0.81 1.62
N GLU A 108 3.78 -1.09 1.04
CA GLU A 108 4.08 -2.30 0.28
C GLU A 108 5.28 -3.03 0.91
N VAL A 109 5.15 -4.34 1.09
CA VAL A 109 6.24 -5.22 1.50
C VAL A 109 6.79 -5.90 0.26
N VAL A 110 8.05 -5.65 -0.07
CA VAL A 110 8.65 -6.17 -1.30
C VAL A 110 8.85 -7.67 -1.23
N SER A 111 8.34 -8.39 -2.21
CA SER A 111 8.64 -9.81 -2.39
C SER A 111 9.89 -9.99 -3.26
N PRO A 112 10.64 -11.10 -3.10
CA PRO A 112 11.81 -11.38 -3.94
C PRO A 112 11.49 -11.43 -5.45
N SER A 113 10.25 -11.72 -5.80
CA SER A 113 9.78 -11.85 -7.20
C SER A 113 9.31 -10.54 -7.83
N SER A 114 9.03 -9.50 -7.04
CA SER A 114 8.46 -8.22 -7.51
C SER A 114 9.48 -7.08 -7.64
N ALA A 115 10.75 -7.35 -7.30
CA ALA A 115 11.78 -6.32 -7.24
C ALA A 115 12.06 -5.65 -8.59
N SER A 116 12.05 -4.35 -8.60
CA SER A 116 12.63 -3.32 -9.49
C SER A 116 11.79 -2.72 -10.61
N ARG A 117 10.95 -3.44 -11.34
CA ARG A 117 10.18 -2.81 -12.45
C ARG A 117 8.79 -2.28 -12.05
N ASP A 118 8.23 -2.83 -10.98
CA ASP A 118 6.90 -2.46 -10.49
C ASP A 118 6.94 -1.30 -9.48
N GLU A 119 8.08 -1.09 -8.84
CA GLU A 119 8.26 -0.07 -7.78
C GLU A 119 8.19 1.36 -8.32
N ASP A 120 8.92 1.67 -9.40
CA ASP A 120 8.91 2.99 -10.02
C ASP A 120 7.52 3.32 -10.54
N ARG A 121 6.85 2.31 -11.11
CA ARG A 121 5.49 2.45 -11.59
C ARG A 121 4.51 2.69 -10.45
N LYS A 122 4.54 1.87 -9.39
CA LYS A 122 3.69 2.03 -8.21
C LYS A 122 3.93 3.38 -7.51
N LEU A 123 5.19 3.85 -7.45
CA LEU A 123 5.50 5.17 -6.92
C LEU A 123 4.75 6.27 -7.67
N ALA A 124 4.82 6.27 -9.00
CA ALA A 124 4.12 7.25 -9.82
C ALA A 124 2.59 7.12 -9.70
N GLU A 125 2.08 5.90 -9.70
CA GLU A 125 0.65 5.60 -9.58
C GLU A 125 0.08 6.05 -8.24
N TYR A 126 0.70 5.69 -7.12
CA TYR A 126 0.22 6.10 -5.79
C TYR A 126 0.27 7.62 -5.61
N PHE A 127 1.34 8.28 -6.06
CA PHE A 127 1.39 9.74 -5.96
C PHE A 127 0.58 10.48 -7.02
N ALA A 128 -0.03 9.79 -8.00
CA ALA A 128 -1.10 10.37 -8.83
C ALA A 128 -2.42 10.55 -8.05
N VAL A 129 -2.61 9.80 -6.94
CA VAL A 129 -3.75 9.97 -6.04
C VAL A 129 -3.48 11.14 -5.08
N PRO A 130 -4.25 12.26 -5.14
CA PRO A 130 -3.90 13.48 -4.40
C PRO A 130 -3.89 13.32 -2.87
N SER A 131 -4.71 12.41 -2.31
CA SER A 131 -4.79 12.17 -0.88
C SER A 131 -3.57 11.45 -0.32
N ILE A 132 -2.83 10.71 -1.14
CA ILE A 132 -1.66 9.95 -0.67
C ILE A 132 -0.51 10.90 -0.37
N MET A 133 -0.16 10.98 0.92
CA MET A 133 0.95 11.77 1.43
C MET A 133 2.20 10.93 1.70
N HIS A 134 2.01 9.63 1.96
CA HIS A 134 3.10 8.73 2.32
C HIS A 134 3.00 7.40 1.59
N TYR A 135 4.12 6.97 1.03
CA TYR A 135 4.30 5.62 0.50
C TYR A 135 5.53 4.99 1.16
N LEU A 136 5.32 3.90 1.90
CA LEU A 136 6.37 3.16 2.59
C LEU A 136 6.63 1.84 1.89
N ILE A 137 7.86 1.62 1.42
CA ILE A 137 8.31 0.36 0.86
C ILE A 137 9.17 -0.35 1.91
N VAL A 138 8.76 -1.54 2.32
CA VAL A 138 9.46 -2.38 3.31
C VAL A 138 10.23 -3.47 2.59
N TRP A 139 11.55 -3.51 2.79
CA TRP A 139 12.46 -4.48 2.18
C TRP A 139 12.86 -5.57 3.19
N PRO A 140 12.22 -6.76 3.17
CA PRO A 140 12.49 -7.83 4.13
C PRO A 140 13.96 -8.23 4.18
N ASN A 141 14.54 -8.53 3.00
CA ASN A 141 15.89 -9.08 2.88
C ASN A 141 17.02 -8.09 3.15
N ARG A 142 16.70 -6.80 3.28
CA ARG A 142 17.67 -5.72 3.50
C ARG A 142 17.49 -5.07 4.87
N ALA A 143 16.47 -5.47 5.63
CA ALA A 143 16.05 -4.84 6.88
C ALA A 143 16.08 -3.30 6.74
N MET A 144 15.33 -2.76 5.79
CA MET A 144 15.25 -1.31 5.56
C MET A 144 13.89 -0.92 4.96
N CYS A 145 13.56 0.35 5.10
CA CYS A 145 12.39 0.94 4.46
C CYS A 145 12.79 2.13 3.59
N TYR A 146 12.09 2.31 2.48
CA TYR A 146 12.06 3.56 1.73
C TYR A 146 10.76 4.28 2.06
N HIS A 147 10.86 5.46 2.62
CA HIS A 147 9.72 6.31 2.92
C HIS A 147 9.68 7.48 1.95
N HIS A 148 8.70 7.47 1.08
CA HIS A 148 8.41 8.54 0.15
C HIS A 148 7.32 9.43 0.76
N LYS A 149 7.62 10.71 0.95
CA LYS A 149 6.69 11.71 1.48
C LYS A 149 6.43 12.79 0.44
N ARG A 150 5.16 13.09 0.16
CA ARG A 150 4.78 14.26 -0.63
C ARG A 150 5.07 15.53 0.19
N ILE A 151 5.88 16.42 -0.34
CA ILE A 151 6.24 17.70 0.30
C ILE A 151 5.67 18.91 -0.44
N ALA A 152 5.25 18.74 -1.69
CA ALA A 152 4.50 19.69 -2.51
C ALA A 152 3.86 18.93 -3.68
N ASP A 153 3.02 19.59 -4.47
CA ASP A 153 2.25 18.95 -5.57
C ASP A 153 3.07 18.03 -6.47
N ASN A 154 4.30 18.45 -6.84
CA ASN A 154 5.17 17.66 -7.73
C ASN A 154 6.52 17.33 -7.07
N LYS A 155 6.57 17.28 -5.73
CA LYS A 155 7.81 17.00 -5.01
C LYS A 155 7.62 15.89 -3.98
N ILE A 156 8.49 14.89 -4.05
CA ILE A 156 8.53 13.75 -3.15
C ILE A 156 9.92 13.73 -2.50
N LEU A 157 9.94 13.66 -1.17
CA LEU A 157 11.14 13.39 -0.39
C LEU A 157 11.24 11.91 -0.11
N THR A 158 12.36 11.29 -0.48
CA THR A 158 12.64 9.89 -0.17
C THR A 158 13.66 9.80 0.97
N THR A 159 13.31 9.07 2.02
CA THR A 159 14.18 8.78 3.16
C THR A 159 14.43 7.29 3.25
N ILE A 160 15.70 6.88 3.35
CA ILE A 160 16.09 5.48 3.60
C ILE A 160 16.21 5.28 5.11
N ILE A 161 15.40 4.37 5.66
CA ILE A 161 15.29 4.13 7.10
C ILE A 161 15.82 2.73 7.42
N ARG A 162 16.82 2.65 8.33
CA ARG A 162 17.44 1.41 8.82
C ARG A 162 17.42 1.28 10.34
N SER A 163 16.91 2.30 11.02
CA SER A 163 16.76 2.34 12.48
C SER A 163 15.88 3.53 12.86
N GLY A 164 15.54 3.66 14.14
CA GLY A 164 14.78 4.80 14.64
C GLY A 164 13.27 4.65 14.36
N LYS A 165 12.65 5.70 13.85
CA LYS A 165 11.20 5.77 13.60
C LYS A 165 10.91 6.16 12.17
N VAL A 166 9.76 5.73 11.67
CA VAL A 166 9.11 6.24 10.47
C VAL A 166 8.03 7.22 10.92
N GLU A 167 8.13 8.47 10.51
CA GLU A 167 7.18 9.51 10.88
C GLU A 167 6.23 9.82 9.72
N PHE A 168 4.92 9.82 10.01
CA PHE A 168 3.87 10.14 9.06
C PHE A 168 3.16 11.41 9.51
N ASP A 169 3.46 12.51 8.84
CA ASP A 169 2.84 13.81 9.10
C ASP A 169 2.44 14.47 7.78
N PRO A 170 1.12 14.62 7.51
CA PRO A 170 -0.01 14.15 8.33
C PRO A 170 -0.10 12.62 8.41
N PRO A 171 -0.79 11.98 9.38
CA PRO A 171 -1.66 12.54 10.43
C PRO A 171 -0.95 12.81 11.76
N GLY A 172 0.37 12.80 11.81
CA GLY A 172 1.16 13.03 13.01
C GLY A 172 1.30 11.77 13.88
N ILE A 173 1.50 10.62 13.24
CA ILE A 173 1.80 9.32 13.89
C ILE A 173 3.20 8.85 13.53
N SER A 174 3.74 7.94 14.32
CA SER A 174 5.04 7.30 14.01
C SER A 174 5.04 5.85 14.45
N ILE A 175 5.78 5.02 13.70
CA ILE A 175 6.05 3.63 14.06
C ILE A 175 7.56 3.41 14.24
N SER A 176 7.94 2.50 15.12
CA SER A 176 9.35 2.18 15.32
C SER A 176 9.83 1.21 14.25
N PHE A 177 11.06 1.40 13.76
CA PHE A 177 11.71 0.42 12.91
C PHE A 177 11.77 -0.98 13.54
N LYS A 178 11.92 -1.06 14.87
CA LYS A 178 11.91 -2.31 15.63
C LYS A 178 10.55 -3.01 15.65
N ASP A 179 9.46 -2.27 15.49
CA ASP A 179 8.11 -2.83 15.41
C ASP A 179 7.88 -3.53 14.06
N ILE A 180 8.59 -3.09 13.00
CA ILE A 180 8.57 -3.70 11.68
C ILE A 180 9.52 -4.90 11.63
N PHE A 181 10.79 -4.69 12.01
CA PHE A 181 11.84 -5.70 11.95
C PHE A 181 12.24 -6.17 13.35
N SER A 182 11.91 -7.42 13.68
CA SER A 182 12.39 -8.06 14.91
C SER A 182 13.88 -8.45 14.79
N GLU A 183 14.53 -8.78 15.91
CA GLU A 183 15.91 -9.26 15.93
C GLU A 183 16.11 -10.56 15.13
N VAL A 184 15.03 -11.32 14.90
CA VAL A 184 15.04 -12.56 14.10
C VAL A 184 15.14 -12.31 12.59
N ASP A 185 14.86 -11.08 12.14
CA ASP A 185 14.86 -10.71 10.71
C ASP A 185 16.18 -10.05 10.27
N ARG A 186 17.20 -10.01 11.14
CA ARG A 186 18.51 -9.38 10.88
C ARG A 186 19.57 -10.38 10.48
#